data_3228bdd3b9f6b7130f9825b8dc882f71
#
_entry.id   3228bdd3b9f6b7130f9825b8dc882f71
#
_cell.length_a   1.000
_cell.length_b   1.000
_cell.length_c   1.000
_cell.angle_alpha   90.00
_cell.angle_beta   90.00
_cell.angle_gamma   90.00
#
_symmetry.space_group_name_H-M   'P 1'
#
loop_
_entity.id
_entity.type
_entity.pdbx_description
1 polymer ?
#
loop_
_entity_poly.entity_id
_entity_poly.type
_entity_poly.pdbx_seq_one_letter_code
_entity_poly.pdbx_strand_id
1 'polypeptide(L)'
;MIYWNGCSFVQGMEINKRQNQFPSIVSAHFEQPWLRHSKVGGSNDRISRVVIDDICSEKGLAGEVQLDAERYAVKQNVKIKLAIIVWSGINRFEYINPTTNTWRQAAWMSHRCESKHPFKLSHDSRMFFHQDMDRKMHAGVEGYGRDVRYPVYNLRWSMQYMLSVKYILKAHGIPYLFYNLSDGQIKVALKHIDDPQQEGANVVWSQNTMKLKDWYRELPHMKEEGFYDMCKRHKVPFGPKDHPLEEGNKLMAERIIKDIYDKKLDKVFS
;
A
#
# COMPACT_ATOMS: atom_id res chain seq x y z
N MET A 1 13.81 12.76 9.87
CA MET A 1 13.90 11.89 8.67
C MET A 1 12.53 11.69 8.03
N ILE A 2 12.50 11.26 6.76
CA ILE A 2 11.29 10.83 6.07
C ILE A 2 11.11 9.31 6.22
N TYR A 3 9.94 8.88 6.69
CA TYR A 3 9.57 7.47 6.80
C TYR A 3 8.74 7.04 5.57
N TRP A 4 9.11 5.92 4.96
CA TRP A 4 8.45 5.37 3.79
C TRP A 4 7.92 3.97 4.03
N ASN A 5 6.66 3.72 3.69
CA ASN A 5 6.13 2.36 3.64
C ASN A 5 5.22 2.17 2.42
N GLY A 6 5.09 0.92 1.98
CA GLY A 6 4.30 0.57 0.80
C GLY A 6 4.69 -0.80 0.23
N CYS A 7 4.39 -0.98 -1.04
CA CYS A 7 4.67 -2.21 -1.78
C CYS A 7 5.95 -2.10 -2.63
N SER A 8 6.03 -2.88 -3.70
CA SER A 8 7.14 -2.94 -4.66
C SER A 8 7.47 -1.59 -5.34
N PHE A 9 6.50 -0.70 -5.49
CA PHE A 9 6.71 0.64 -6.04
C PHE A 9 7.59 1.47 -5.11
N VAL A 10 7.27 1.52 -3.81
CA VAL A 10 8.11 2.21 -2.82
C VAL A 10 9.48 1.54 -2.70
N GLN A 11 9.54 0.21 -2.88
CA GLN A 11 10.81 -0.50 -2.88
C GLN A 11 11.68 -0.20 -4.11
N GLY A 12 11.09 0.38 -5.16
CA GLY A 12 11.79 0.71 -6.40
C GLY A 12 12.18 -0.54 -7.18
N MET A 13 11.26 -1.53 -7.25
CA MET A 13 11.48 -2.72 -8.03
C MET A 13 11.72 -2.37 -9.50
N GLU A 14 12.65 -3.06 -10.15
CA GLU A 14 13.10 -2.83 -11.54
C GLU A 14 13.90 -1.51 -11.75
N ILE A 15 14.23 -0.77 -10.69
CA ILE A 15 15.11 0.39 -10.75
C ILE A 15 16.52 -0.03 -10.31
N ASN A 16 17.45 -0.04 -11.24
CA ASN A 16 18.83 -0.50 -10.98
C ASN A 16 19.60 0.47 -10.07
N LYS A 17 19.41 1.75 -10.26
CA LYS A 17 20.10 2.80 -9.46
C LYS A 17 19.17 3.32 -8.39
N ARG A 18 19.57 3.16 -7.15
CA ARG A 18 18.75 3.52 -5.99
C ARG A 18 18.40 5.00 -5.95
N GLN A 19 19.33 5.89 -6.34
CA GLN A 19 19.09 7.33 -6.41
C GLN A 19 17.95 7.71 -7.37
N ASN A 20 17.60 6.82 -8.32
CA ASN A 20 16.53 7.05 -9.28
C ASN A 20 15.16 6.54 -8.77
N GLN A 21 15.10 5.96 -7.57
CA GLN A 21 13.85 5.59 -6.90
C GLN A 21 13.19 6.84 -6.30
N PHE A 22 11.88 6.98 -6.43
CA PHE A 22 11.18 8.19 -5.96
C PHE A 22 11.37 8.50 -4.46
N PRO A 23 11.49 7.53 -3.53
CA PRO A 23 11.82 7.86 -2.14
C PRO A 23 13.19 8.54 -2.01
N SER A 24 14.17 8.11 -2.78
CA SER A 24 15.52 8.74 -2.81
C SER A 24 15.47 10.15 -3.38
N ILE A 25 14.79 10.33 -4.52
CA ILE A 25 14.67 11.65 -5.19
C ILE A 25 14.02 12.67 -4.25
N VAL A 26 12.89 12.31 -3.61
CA VAL A 26 12.20 13.19 -2.66
C VAL A 26 13.07 13.50 -1.46
N SER A 27 13.72 12.48 -0.89
CA SER A 27 14.55 12.67 0.30
C SER A 27 15.78 13.52 0.04
N ALA A 28 16.43 13.36 -1.13
CA ALA A 28 17.53 14.20 -1.58
C ALA A 28 17.09 15.65 -1.80
N HIS A 29 15.89 15.88 -2.40
CA HIS A 29 15.35 17.21 -2.62
C HIS A 29 15.20 18.02 -1.32
N PHE A 30 14.81 17.35 -0.22
CA PHE A 30 14.65 17.99 1.10
C PHE A 30 15.86 17.81 2.01
N GLU A 31 16.97 17.26 1.53
CA GLU A 31 18.18 16.98 2.30
C GLU A 31 17.88 16.19 3.60
N GLN A 32 16.91 15.26 3.54
CA GLN A 32 16.50 14.47 4.70
C GLN A 32 16.95 13.02 4.61
N PRO A 33 17.47 12.45 5.71
CA PRO A 33 17.64 11.02 5.81
C PRO A 33 16.27 10.33 5.72
N TRP A 34 16.26 9.09 5.25
CA TRP A 34 15.03 8.35 5.06
C TRP A 34 15.13 6.89 5.47
N LEU A 35 14.02 6.35 5.94
CA LEU A 35 13.85 4.95 6.30
C LEU A 35 12.73 4.35 5.46
N ARG A 36 12.93 3.14 4.97
CA ARG A 36 11.97 2.43 4.15
C ARG A 36 11.70 1.02 4.66
N HIS A 37 10.45 0.73 5.00
CA HIS A 37 9.97 -0.60 5.38
C HIS A 37 9.00 -1.20 4.35
N SER A 38 9.13 -0.84 3.09
CA SER A 38 8.36 -1.41 1.98
C SER A 38 8.76 -2.85 1.68
N LYS A 39 7.84 -3.60 1.07
CA LYS A 39 8.09 -4.98 0.62
C LYS A 39 7.40 -5.25 -0.71
N VAL A 40 8.07 -6.00 -1.60
CA VAL A 40 7.47 -6.50 -2.84
C VAL A 40 6.19 -7.26 -2.51
N GLY A 41 5.11 -6.96 -3.22
CA GLY A 41 3.80 -7.58 -2.97
C GLY A 41 3.08 -7.10 -1.72
N GLY A 42 3.64 -6.13 -0.97
CA GLY A 42 3.05 -5.62 0.28
C GLY A 42 1.58 -5.31 0.16
N SER A 43 0.78 -5.82 1.09
CA SER A 43 -0.65 -5.62 1.23
C SER A 43 -0.96 -4.51 2.24
N ASN A 44 -2.19 -4.01 2.27
CA ASN A 44 -2.56 -2.90 3.13
C ASN A 44 -2.55 -3.27 4.63
N ASP A 45 -2.89 -4.52 4.97
CA ASP A 45 -2.76 -5.04 6.34
C ASP A 45 -1.29 -5.08 6.80
N ARG A 46 -0.37 -5.57 5.93
CA ARG A 46 1.06 -5.52 6.23
C ARG A 46 1.56 -4.09 6.39
N ILE A 47 1.19 -3.20 5.46
CA ILE A 47 1.61 -1.80 5.53
C ILE A 47 1.16 -1.20 6.87
N SER A 48 -0.09 -1.40 7.24
CA SER A 48 -0.64 -0.92 8.52
C SER A 48 0.10 -1.51 9.71
N ARG A 49 0.23 -2.84 9.77
CA ARG A 49 0.92 -3.52 10.88
C ARG A 49 2.34 -3.00 11.07
N VAL A 50 3.13 -2.93 10.00
CA VAL A 50 4.51 -2.47 10.08
C VAL A 50 4.61 -1.00 10.50
N VAL A 51 3.73 -0.12 9.99
CA VAL A 51 3.72 1.29 10.44
C VAL A 51 3.37 1.39 11.92
N ILE A 52 2.38 0.63 12.38
CA ILE A 52 1.97 0.63 13.80
C ILE A 52 3.11 0.10 14.68
N ASP A 53 3.71 -1.01 14.29
CA ASP A 53 4.85 -1.59 15.02
C ASP A 53 6.02 -0.60 15.10
N ASP A 54 6.35 0.08 13.99
CA ASP A 54 7.44 1.04 13.92
C ASP A 54 7.19 2.30 14.78
N ILE A 55 5.95 2.79 14.80
CA ILE A 55 5.61 4.03 15.52
C ILE A 55 5.38 3.77 17.01
N CYS A 56 4.78 2.63 17.36
CA CYS A 56 4.42 2.29 18.74
C CYS A 56 5.50 1.48 19.48
N SER A 57 6.59 1.10 18.82
CA SER A 57 7.66 0.31 19.42
C SER A 57 8.43 1.12 20.46
N GLU A 58 8.47 0.64 21.70
CA GLU A 58 9.33 1.22 22.75
C GLU A 58 10.83 1.10 22.43
N LYS A 59 11.19 0.16 21.55
CA LYS A 59 12.59 -0.06 21.12
C LYS A 59 13.06 0.91 20.04
N GLY A 60 12.17 1.82 19.61
CA GLY A 60 12.43 2.72 18.48
C GLY A 60 12.40 2.01 17.12
N LEU A 61 12.67 2.77 16.09
CA LEU A 61 12.71 2.26 14.72
C LEU A 61 13.88 1.29 14.54
N ALA A 62 13.58 0.04 14.25
CA ALA A 62 14.57 -0.93 13.84
C ALA A 62 14.64 -0.95 12.31
N GLY A 63 15.77 -0.56 11.73
CA GLY A 63 15.94 -0.59 10.29
C GLY A 63 17.24 0.09 9.82
N GLU A 64 17.49 0.03 8.53
CA GLU A 64 18.58 0.76 7.89
C GLU A 64 18.09 2.13 7.42
N VAL A 65 18.54 3.20 8.05
CA VAL A 65 18.37 4.58 7.54
C VAL A 65 19.35 4.82 6.40
N GLN A 66 18.91 5.54 5.42
CA GLN A 66 19.72 5.86 4.25
C GLN A 66 19.93 7.36 4.16
N LEU A 67 21.21 7.71 4.11
CA LEU A 67 21.68 9.01 3.69
C LEU A 67 22.38 8.80 2.35
N ASP A 68 21.83 9.38 1.29
CA ASP A 68 22.34 9.26 -0.09
C ASP A 68 22.63 7.81 -0.55
N ALA A 69 23.87 7.46 -0.85
CA ALA A 69 24.27 6.14 -1.30
C ALA A 69 24.70 5.20 -0.15
N GLU A 70 24.82 5.71 1.07
CA GLU A 70 25.35 4.96 2.19
C GLU A 70 24.23 4.42 3.10
N ARG A 71 24.43 3.21 3.63
CA ARG A 71 23.54 2.58 4.59
C ARG A 71 24.06 2.86 6.00
N TYR A 72 23.24 3.50 6.80
CA TYR A 72 23.54 3.66 8.23
C TYR A 72 22.55 2.82 9.04
N ALA A 73 23.07 2.04 10.01
CA ALA A 73 22.23 1.45 11.04
C ALA A 73 21.63 2.56 11.89
N VAL A 74 20.29 2.58 12.02
CA VAL A 74 19.64 3.54 12.91
C VAL A 74 20.03 3.22 14.34
N LYS A 75 20.82 4.11 14.95
CA LYS A 75 20.86 4.19 16.40
C LYS A 75 19.52 4.78 16.86
N GLN A 76 18.89 4.11 17.81
CA GLN A 76 17.65 4.51 18.49
C GLN A 76 17.57 6.02 18.66
N ASN A 77 16.43 6.64 18.29
CA ASN A 77 16.05 8.05 18.49
C ASN A 77 16.05 8.99 17.26
N VAL A 78 16.01 8.50 16.03
CA VAL A 78 15.82 9.41 14.90
C VAL A 78 14.32 9.73 14.76
N LYS A 79 13.97 11.01 15.01
CA LYS A 79 12.57 11.48 14.93
C LYS A 79 12.05 11.43 13.49
N ILE A 80 10.91 10.78 13.30
CA ILE A 80 10.16 10.87 12.04
C ILE A 80 9.60 12.29 11.92
N LYS A 81 10.00 13.03 10.87
CA LYS A 81 9.50 14.37 10.56
C LYS A 81 8.29 14.30 9.62
N LEU A 82 8.24 13.31 8.73
CA LEU A 82 7.16 13.09 7.77
C LEU A 82 7.04 11.60 7.46
N ALA A 83 5.82 11.06 7.47
CA ALA A 83 5.53 9.72 7.01
C ALA A 83 4.85 9.75 5.63
N ILE A 84 5.38 9.01 4.66
CA ILE A 84 4.81 8.88 3.32
C ILE A 84 4.45 7.41 3.08
N ILE A 85 3.17 7.13 2.95
CA ILE A 85 2.63 5.78 2.81
C ILE A 85 1.95 5.64 1.46
N VAL A 86 2.41 4.68 0.66
CA VAL A 86 1.79 4.33 -0.62
C VAL A 86 1.00 3.04 -0.44
N TRP A 87 -0.30 3.16 -0.34
CA TRP A 87 -1.22 2.05 -0.14
C TRP A 87 -1.29 1.16 -1.38
N SER A 88 -1.28 -0.12 -1.16
CA SER A 88 -1.30 -1.14 -2.20
C SER A 88 -2.72 -1.37 -2.74
N GLY A 89 -2.85 -2.25 -3.75
CA GLY A 89 -4.15 -2.69 -4.22
C GLY A 89 -4.98 -3.33 -3.10
N ILE A 90 -6.28 -3.03 -3.06
CA ILE A 90 -7.21 -3.52 -2.03
C ILE A 90 -7.44 -5.03 -2.07
N ASN A 91 -7.01 -5.68 -3.12
CA ASN A 91 -7.11 -7.13 -3.33
C ASN A 91 -5.94 -7.93 -2.73
N ARG A 92 -5.00 -7.29 -2.04
CA ARG A 92 -3.85 -7.93 -1.40
C ARG A 92 -4.09 -8.12 0.08
N PHE A 93 -3.56 -9.21 0.64
CA PHE A 93 -3.65 -9.53 2.06
C PHE A 93 -2.43 -10.31 2.56
N GLU A 94 -2.24 -10.33 3.86
CA GLU A 94 -1.24 -11.13 4.57
C GLU A 94 -1.90 -12.32 5.27
N TYR A 95 -1.16 -13.41 5.42
CA TYR A 95 -1.54 -14.55 6.25
C TYR A 95 -0.30 -15.15 6.92
N ILE A 96 -0.50 -15.85 8.04
CA ILE A 96 0.57 -16.59 8.68
C ILE A 96 0.61 -17.99 8.07
N ASN A 97 1.77 -18.38 7.53
CA ASN A 97 1.99 -19.76 7.13
C ASN A 97 2.14 -20.62 8.39
N PRO A 98 1.23 -21.56 8.68
CA PRO A 98 1.25 -22.32 9.92
C PRO A 98 2.46 -23.30 10.01
N THR A 99 3.02 -23.70 8.88
CA THR A 99 4.17 -24.61 8.85
C THR A 99 5.47 -23.90 9.22
N THR A 100 5.66 -22.68 8.74
CA THR A 100 6.89 -21.91 8.94
C THR A 100 6.76 -20.82 10.01
N ASN A 101 5.54 -20.59 10.51
CA ASN A 101 5.17 -19.50 11.41
C ASN A 101 5.66 -18.13 10.90
N THR A 102 5.62 -17.92 9.58
CA THR A 102 6.07 -16.68 8.94
C THR A 102 4.93 -15.99 8.20
N TRP A 103 4.97 -14.66 8.17
CA TRP A 103 4.04 -13.86 7.38
C TRP A 103 4.27 -14.04 5.89
N ARG A 104 3.22 -14.36 5.17
CA ARG A 104 3.19 -14.50 3.70
C ARG A 104 2.16 -13.54 3.11
N GLN A 105 2.34 -13.21 1.86
CA GLN A 105 1.48 -12.27 1.15
C GLN A 105 0.78 -12.94 -0.02
N ALA A 106 -0.44 -12.50 -0.26
CA ALA A 106 -1.29 -12.96 -1.33
C ALA A 106 -2.00 -11.79 -2.02
N ALA A 107 -2.38 -12.00 -3.26
CA ALA A 107 -3.19 -11.07 -4.00
C ALA A 107 -4.33 -11.80 -4.74
N TRP A 108 -5.51 -11.20 -4.74
CA TRP A 108 -6.64 -11.64 -5.54
C TRP A 108 -6.66 -10.87 -6.85
N MET A 109 -6.78 -11.57 -7.97
CA MET A 109 -6.94 -10.91 -9.27
C MET A 109 -8.40 -10.68 -9.59
N SER A 110 -8.80 -9.42 -9.64
CA SER A 110 -10.15 -9.01 -10.02
C SER A 110 -10.34 -8.80 -11.53
N HIS A 111 -9.28 -8.81 -12.35
CA HIS A 111 -9.34 -8.33 -13.73
C HIS A 111 -9.92 -9.32 -14.75
N ARG A 112 -10.30 -10.52 -14.34
CA ARG A 112 -10.86 -11.53 -15.25
C ARG A 112 -12.14 -12.17 -14.70
N CYS A 113 -12.99 -11.35 -14.13
CA CYS A 113 -14.34 -11.77 -13.69
C CYS A 113 -15.31 -12.12 -14.84
N GLU A 114 -14.87 -12.14 -16.10
CA GLU A 114 -15.67 -12.61 -17.22
C GLU A 114 -15.67 -14.15 -17.37
N SER A 115 -14.82 -14.85 -16.65
CA SER A 115 -14.85 -16.32 -16.61
C SER A 115 -15.72 -16.79 -15.45
N LYS A 116 -16.47 -17.90 -15.67
CA LYS A 116 -17.33 -18.59 -14.67
C LYS A 116 -16.63 -18.97 -13.35
N HIS A 117 -15.36 -18.60 -13.17
CA HIS A 117 -14.57 -18.78 -11.96
C HIS A 117 -13.92 -17.45 -11.57
N PRO A 118 -14.57 -16.63 -10.71
CA PRO A 118 -14.13 -15.29 -10.33
C PRO A 118 -12.79 -15.24 -9.58
N PHE A 119 -12.17 -16.37 -9.29
CA PHE A 119 -10.99 -16.49 -8.41
C PHE A 119 -9.85 -17.29 -9.03
N LYS A 120 -9.56 -17.10 -10.32
CA LYS A 120 -8.26 -17.54 -10.81
C LYS A 120 -7.18 -16.64 -10.21
N LEU A 121 -6.37 -17.20 -9.31
CA LEU A 121 -5.10 -16.62 -8.91
C LEU A 121 -4.31 -16.29 -10.19
N SER A 122 -3.72 -15.11 -10.28
CA SER A 122 -2.88 -14.77 -11.43
C SER A 122 -1.67 -15.68 -11.49
N HIS A 123 -1.09 -15.79 -12.68
CA HIS A 123 0.19 -16.44 -12.87
C HIS A 123 1.27 -15.79 -11.97
N ASP A 124 1.19 -14.47 -11.75
CA ASP A 124 2.09 -13.71 -10.87
C ASP A 124 1.78 -13.94 -9.39
N SER A 125 0.49 -14.10 -9.00
CA SER A 125 0.15 -14.54 -7.65
C SER A 125 0.65 -15.96 -7.40
N ARG A 126 0.68 -16.83 -8.42
CA ARG A 126 1.34 -18.14 -8.30
C ARG A 126 2.81 -18.00 -7.97
N MET A 127 3.52 -17.01 -8.49
CA MET A 127 4.93 -16.78 -8.13
C MET A 127 5.11 -16.44 -6.64
N PHE A 128 4.16 -15.74 -6.01
CA PHE A 128 4.21 -15.45 -4.57
C PHE A 128 3.80 -16.63 -3.69
N PHE A 129 3.01 -17.57 -4.22
CA PHE A 129 2.52 -18.75 -3.50
C PHE A 129 3.35 -20.01 -3.71
N HIS A 130 4.13 -20.09 -4.79
CA HIS A 130 4.57 -21.37 -5.36
C HIS A 130 5.66 -22.09 -4.62
N GLN A 131 6.35 -21.48 -3.70
CA GLN A 131 7.48 -22.17 -3.09
C GLN A 131 7.17 -22.89 -1.77
N ASP A 132 6.02 -22.59 -1.10
CA ASP A 132 5.82 -23.09 0.26
C ASP A 132 4.36 -23.44 0.64
N MET A 133 3.42 -23.52 -0.30
CA MET A 133 2.04 -23.88 0.07
C MET A 133 1.71 -25.33 -0.24
N ASP A 134 1.38 -26.08 0.82
CA ASP A 134 0.70 -27.36 0.72
C ASP A 134 -0.66 -27.20 -0.02
N ARG A 135 -1.06 -28.21 -0.83
CA ARG A 135 -2.32 -28.22 -1.58
C ARG A 135 -3.55 -27.94 -0.72
N LYS A 136 -3.55 -28.38 0.55
CA LYS A 136 -4.64 -28.14 1.50
C LYS A 136 -4.78 -26.66 1.86
N MET A 137 -3.67 -25.96 2.00
CA MET A 137 -3.66 -24.55 2.31
C MET A 137 -4.08 -23.70 1.10
N HIS A 138 -3.68 -24.13 -0.11
CA HIS A 138 -4.13 -23.52 -1.36
C HIS A 138 -5.66 -23.61 -1.50
N ALA A 139 -6.25 -24.77 -1.24
CA ALA A 139 -7.70 -24.99 -1.26
C ALA A 139 -8.43 -24.15 -0.18
N GLY A 140 -7.84 -24.00 1.00
CA GLY A 140 -8.37 -23.16 2.08
C GLY A 140 -8.35 -21.68 1.73
N VAL A 141 -7.28 -21.18 1.13
CA VAL A 141 -7.17 -19.79 0.66
C VAL A 141 -8.11 -19.53 -0.52
N GLU A 142 -8.27 -20.48 -1.45
CA GLU A 142 -9.25 -20.39 -2.53
C GLU A 142 -10.69 -20.41 -2.00
N GLY A 143 -11.00 -21.28 -1.02
CA GLY A 143 -12.29 -21.30 -0.34
C GLY A 143 -12.62 -19.99 0.36
N TYR A 144 -11.70 -19.50 1.18
CA TYR A 144 -11.82 -18.19 1.82
C TYR A 144 -12.01 -17.06 0.80
N GLY A 145 -11.32 -17.12 -0.33
CA GLY A 145 -11.47 -16.15 -1.41
C GLY A 145 -12.83 -16.18 -2.08
N ARG A 146 -13.42 -17.37 -2.26
CA ARG A 146 -14.76 -17.54 -2.86
C ARG A 146 -15.87 -16.99 -1.97
N ASP A 147 -15.79 -17.26 -0.67
CA ASP A 147 -16.91 -17.05 0.25
C ASP A 147 -16.91 -15.67 0.91
N VAL A 148 -15.75 -14.99 0.97
CA VAL A 148 -15.58 -13.79 1.83
C VAL A 148 -15.24 -12.52 1.05
N ARG A 149 -14.96 -12.58 -0.28
CA ARG A 149 -14.34 -11.44 -0.95
C ARG A 149 -15.11 -10.80 -2.08
N TYR A 150 -16.04 -9.97 -1.67
CA TYR A 150 -16.57 -8.92 -2.54
C TYR A 150 -15.62 -7.71 -2.55
N PRO A 151 -15.49 -6.96 -3.66
CA PRO A 151 -14.67 -5.76 -3.75
C PRO A 151 -14.92 -4.75 -2.63
N VAL A 152 -16.18 -4.60 -2.21
CA VAL A 152 -16.60 -3.73 -1.10
C VAL A 152 -15.99 -4.16 0.23
N TYR A 153 -15.91 -5.46 0.48
CA TYR A 153 -15.31 -5.99 1.71
C TYR A 153 -13.81 -5.71 1.78
N ASN A 154 -13.09 -5.91 0.68
CA ASN A 154 -11.68 -5.58 0.58
C ASN A 154 -11.43 -4.09 0.76
N LEU A 155 -12.30 -3.25 0.18
CA LEU A 155 -12.26 -1.81 0.36
C LEU A 155 -12.44 -1.44 1.82
N ARG A 156 -13.43 -2.01 2.51
CA ARG A 156 -13.68 -1.78 3.93
C ARG A 156 -12.46 -2.10 4.78
N TRP A 157 -11.85 -3.28 4.61
CA TRP A 157 -10.66 -3.65 5.34
C TRP A 157 -9.49 -2.71 5.06
N SER A 158 -9.26 -2.38 3.79
CA SER A 158 -8.21 -1.44 3.42
C SER A 158 -8.42 -0.06 4.06
N MET A 159 -9.65 0.47 4.06
CA MET A 159 -9.98 1.74 4.73
C MET A 159 -9.74 1.67 6.23
N GLN A 160 -10.10 0.56 6.87
CA GLN A 160 -9.88 0.37 8.30
C GLN A 160 -8.39 0.41 8.64
N TYR A 161 -7.54 -0.25 7.85
CA TYR A 161 -6.09 -0.18 8.00
C TYR A 161 -5.54 1.25 7.79
N MET A 162 -6.02 1.93 6.76
CA MET A 162 -5.62 3.31 6.47
C MET A 162 -6.00 4.27 7.60
N LEU A 163 -7.21 4.14 8.15
CA LEU A 163 -7.68 4.94 9.29
C LEU A 163 -6.87 4.65 10.56
N SER A 164 -6.58 3.38 10.84
CA SER A 164 -5.74 3.01 11.99
C SER A 164 -4.38 3.69 11.93
N VAL A 165 -3.71 3.65 10.77
CA VAL A 165 -2.42 4.32 10.57
C VAL A 165 -2.57 5.84 10.67
N LYS A 166 -3.61 6.42 10.05
CA LYS A 166 -3.89 7.87 10.14
C LYS A 166 -3.99 8.34 11.58
N TYR A 167 -4.77 7.63 12.41
CA TYR A 167 -4.98 8.04 13.79
C TYR A 167 -3.76 7.83 14.66
N ILE A 168 -2.99 6.77 14.45
CA ILE A 168 -1.71 6.56 15.15
C ILE A 168 -0.71 7.66 14.80
N LEU A 169 -0.50 7.98 13.53
CA LEU A 169 0.38 9.07 13.13
C LEU A 169 -0.05 10.40 13.73
N LYS A 170 -1.36 10.70 13.75
CA LYS A 170 -1.90 11.89 14.42
C LYS A 170 -1.64 11.90 15.93
N ALA A 171 -1.86 10.78 16.60
CA ALA A 171 -1.63 10.66 18.04
C ALA A 171 -0.17 10.90 18.43
N HIS A 172 0.76 10.52 17.53
CA HIS A 172 2.20 10.75 17.73
C HIS A 172 2.69 12.10 17.14
N GLY A 173 1.77 12.95 16.65
CA GLY A 173 2.14 14.26 16.08
C GLY A 173 2.99 14.18 14.81
N ILE A 174 2.92 13.06 14.08
CA ILE A 174 3.70 12.83 12.86
C ILE A 174 2.86 13.28 11.65
N PRO A 175 3.31 14.30 10.91
CA PRO A 175 2.71 14.67 9.63
C PRO A 175 2.80 13.53 8.64
N TYR A 176 1.80 13.38 7.76
CA TYR A 176 1.77 12.28 6.81
C TYR A 176 1.16 12.64 5.45
N LEU A 177 1.61 11.91 4.44
CA LEU A 177 1.01 11.85 3.11
C LEU A 177 0.64 10.41 2.78
N PHE A 178 -0.57 10.23 2.29
CA PHE A 178 -1.06 8.94 1.80
C PHE A 178 -1.29 9.02 0.30
N TYR A 179 -0.90 7.97 -0.40
CA TYR A 179 -1.13 7.79 -1.83
C TYR A 179 -1.68 6.39 -2.09
N ASN A 180 -2.44 6.24 -3.16
CA ASN A 180 -2.85 4.93 -3.67
C ASN A 180 -1.86 4.48 -4.75
N LEU A 181 -1.61 3.17 -4.79
CA LEU A 181 -0.93 2.57 -5.93
C LEU A 181 -1.81 2.66 -7.18
N SER A 182 -3.06 2.20 -7.08
CA SER A 182 -4.05 2.23 -8.16
C SER A 182 -5.43 2.55 -7.61
N ASP A 183 -6.19 3.35 -8.34
CA ASP A 183 -7.55 3.73 -8.01
C ASP A 183 -8.61 2.85 -8.70
N GLY A 184 -8.23 2.06 -9.70
CA GLY A 184 -9.16 1.26 -10.49
C GLY A 184 -9.97 0.28 -9.65
N GLN A 185 -9.33 -0.45 -8.73
CA GLN A 185 -10.03 -1.39 -7.83
C GLN A 185 -10.93 -0.66 -6.83
N ILE A 186 -10.50 0.50 -6.35
CA ILE A 186 -11.30 1.35 -5.46
C ILE A 186 -12.56 1.83 -6.17
N LYS A 187 -12.44 2.32 -7.40
CA LYS A 187 -13.56 2.76 -8.24
C LYS A 187 -14.56 1.63 -8.51
N VAL A 188 -14.06 0.41 -8.78
CA VAL A 188 -14.92 -0.77 -8.94
C VAL A 188 -15.67 -1.07 -7.64
N ALA A 189 -14.99 -1.11 -6.52
CA ALA A 189 -15.63 -1.39 -5.23
C ALA A 189 -16.67 -0.33 -4.86
N LEU A 190 -16.39 0.96 -5.13
CA LEU A 190 -17.33 2.06 -4.86
C LEU A 190 -18.62 1.96 -5.69
N LYS A 191 -18.56 1.46 -6.93
CA LYS A 191 -19.75 1.22 -7.75
C LYS A 191 -20.68 0.18 -7.13
N HIS A 192 -20.12 -0.81 -6.43
CA HIS A 192 -20.90 -1.87 -5.79
C HIS A 192 -21.45 -1.48 -4.42
N ILE A 193 -21.02 -0.37 -3.83
CA ILE A 193 -21.57 0.11 -2.55
C ILE A 193 -23.05 0.52 -2.68
N ASP A 194 -23.42 1.02 -3.84
CA ASP A 194 -24.78 1.51 -4.11
C ASP A 194 -25.63 0.49 -4.93
N ASP A 195 -25.16 -0.75 -5.11
CA ASP A 195 -25.86 -1.78 -5.86
C ASP A 195 -26.82 -2.56 -4.96
N PRO A 196 -28.17 -2.35 -5.08
CA PRO A 196 -29.15 -3.02 -4.24
C PRO A 196 -29.24 -4.53 -4.47
N GLN A 197 -28.76 -5.05 -5.60
CA GLN A 197 -28.78 -6.52 -5.85
C GLN A 197 -27.74 -7.25 -4.98
N GLN A 198 -26.73 -6.54 -4.48
CA GLN A 198 -25.79 -7.09 -3.51
C GLN A 198 -26.29 -6.99 -2.05
N GLU A 199 -27.32 -6.19 -1.79
CA GLU A 199 -27.98 -6.12 -0.49
C GLU A 199 -28.77 -7.40 -0.13
N GLY A 200 -29.18 -8.19 -1.12
CA GLY A 200 -29.89 -9.48 -0.88
C GLY A 200 -29.06 -10.52 -0.13
N ALA A 201 -27.79 -10.30 0.04
CA ALA A 201 -26.93 -11.22 0.76
C ALA A 201 -26.88 -10.96 2.26
N ASN A 202 -27.22 -9.77 2.80
CA ASN A 202 -27.26 -9.56 4.25
C ASN A 202 -27.70 -8.17 4.71
N VAL A 203 -28.72 -8.10 5.53
CA VAL A 203 -29.18 -6.93 6.32
C VAL A 203 -28.07 -6.26 7.15
N VAL A 204 -26.98 -6.95 7.41
CA VAL A 204 -25.78 -6.44 8.12
C VAL A 204 -25.01 -5.38 7.29
N TRP A 205 -25.22 -5.34 5.98
CA TRP A 205 -24.47 -4.45 5.10
C TRP A 205 -25.02 -3.01 5.02
N SER A 206 -26.32 -2.79 5.17
CA SER A 206 -26.92 -1.46 5.03
C SER A 206 -26.39 -0.46 6.08
N GLN A 207 -26.23 -0.89 7.32
CA GLN A 207 -25.64 -0.05 8.39
C GLN A 207 -24.12 0.17 8.20
N ASN A 208 -23.44 -0.75 7.52
CA ASN A 208 -22.01 -0.64 7.26
C ASN A 208 -21.67 0.19 6.03
N THR A 209 -22.57 0.30 5.04
CA THR A 209 -22.37 1.10 3.83
C THR A 209 -22.31 2.60 4.13
N MET A 210 -23.14 3.09 5.06
CA MET A 210 -23.06 4.49 5.50
C MET A 210 -21.71 4.82 6.13
N LYS A 211 -21.17 3.93 6.97
CA LYS A 211 -19.83 4.10 7.57
C LYS A 211 -18.71 4.11 6.53
N LEU A 212 -18.81 3.32 5.46
CA LEU A 212 -17.81 3.32 4.39
C LEU A 212 -17.75 4.67 3.66
N LYS A 213 -18.89 5.31 3.40
CA LYS A 213 -18.94 6.65 2.80
C LYS A 213 -18.29 7.69 3.70
N ASP A 214 -18.48 7.61 4.99
CA ASP A 214 -17.84 8.51 5.96
C ASP A 214 -16.33 8.26 6.02
N TRP A 215 -15.89 7.02 6.10
CA TRP A 215 -14.47 6.67 6.05
C TRP A 215 -13.80 7.14 4.75
N TYR A 216 -14.49 6.98 3.62
CA TYR A 216 -14.01 7.48 2.34
C TYR A 216 -13.80 9.00 2.32
N ARG A 217 -14.69 9.76 3.01
CA ARG A 217 -14.51 11.21 3.17
C ARG A 217 -13.30 11.56 4.04
N GLU A 218 -13.00 10.74 5.03
CA GLU A 218 -11.83 10.91 5.90
C GLU A 218 -10.50 10.57 5.24
N LEU A 219 -10.52 9.90 4.10
CA LEU A 219 -9.35 9.43 3.35
C LEU A 219 -9.28 10.12 1.98
N PRO A 220 -9.00 11.43 1.92
CA PRO A 220 -9.09 12.22 0.68
C PRO A 220 -8.19 11.68 -0.45
N HIS A 221 -7.06 11.08 -0.12
CA HIS A 221 -6.16 10.44 -1.10
C HIS A 221 -6.82 9.32 -1.90
N MET A 222 -7.87 8.69 -1.39
CA MET A 222 -8.60 7.64 -2.12
C MET A 222 -9.39 8.17 -3.33
N LYS A 223 -9.59 9.49 -3.40
CA LYS A 223 -10.23 10.16 -4.54
C LYS A 223 -9.23 10.57 -5.61
N GLU A 224 -7.95 10.56 -5.26
CA GLU A 224 -6.88 10.97 -6.15
C GLU A 224 -6.46 9.82 -7.05
N GLU A 225 -5.91 10.17 -8.21
CA GLU A 225 -5.35 9.20 -9.15
C GLU A 225 -4.18 8.44 -8.51
N GLY A 226 -4.19 7.10 -8.61
CA GLY A 226 -3.12 6.26 -8.13
C GLY A 226 -1.83 6.42 -8.94
N PHE A 227 -0.69 6.10 -8.34
CA PHE A 227 0.62 6.24 -9.00
C PHE A 227 0.75 5.39 -10.27
N TYR A 228 0.24 4.16 -10.24
CA TYR A 228 0.23 3.29 -11.41
C TYR A 228 -0.60 3.89 -12.55
N ASP A 229 -1.81 4.38 -12.23
CA ASP A 229 -2.73 4.96 -13.21
C ASP A 229 -2.15 6.26 -13.79
N MET A 230 -1.54 7.09 -12.95
CA MET A 230 -0.81 8.28 -13.36
C MET A 230 0.33 7.94 -14.35
N CYS A 231 1.15 6.95 -14.02
CA CYS A 231 2.24 6.52 -14.89
C CYS A 231 1.73 5.97 -16.23
N LYS A 232 0.63 5.19 -16.24
CA LYS A 232 -0.02 4.72 -17.48
C LYS A 232 -0.55 5.88 -18.31
N ARG A 233 -1.21 6.85 -17.70
CA ARG A 233 -1.75 8.05 -18.39
C ARG A 233 -0.64 8.88 -19.03
N HIS A 234 0.50 9.01 -18.36
CA HIS A 234 1.68 9.72 -18.89
C HIS A 234 2.52 8.87 -19.86
N LYS A 235 2.13 7.60 -20.11
CA LYS A 235 2.81 6.68 -21.02
C LYS A 235 4.30 6.47 -20.68
N VAL A 236 4.65 6.53 -19.40
CA VAL A 236 6.04 6.25 -18.99
C VAL A 236 6.39 4.78 -19.25
N PRO A 237 7.66 4.46 -19.48
CA PRO A 237 8.10 3.07 -19.66
C PRO A 237 7.87 2.23 -18.40
N PHE A 238 7.48 0.97 -18.64
CA PHE A 238 7.33 -0.04 -17.59
C PHE A 238 8.30 -1.20 -17.84
N GLY A 239 8.80 -1.77 -16.77
CA GLY A 239 9.63 -2.96 -16.82
C GLY A 239 8.82 -4.26 -16.98
N PRO A 240 9.50 -5.41 -17.15
CA PRO A 240 8.86 -6.71 -17.40
C PRO A 240 7.89 -7.18 -16.31
N LYS A 241 8.02 -6.66 -15.09
CA LYS A 241 7.13 -6.96 -13.95
C LYS A 241 6.09 -5.88 -13.69
N ASP A 242 5.82 -5.07 -14.72
CA ASP A 242 4.81 -4.01 -14.71
C ASP A 242 5.04 -2.92 -13.63
N HIS A 243 6.32 -2.59 -13.37
CA HIS A 243 6.70 -1.47 -12.53
C HIS A 243 7.19 -0.30 -13.40
N PRO A 244 6.82 0.95 -13.05
CA PRO A 244 7.32 2.11 -13.78
C PRO A 244 8.83 2.25 -13.61
N LEU A 245 9.53 2.48 -14.72
CA LEU A 245 10.97 2.70 -14.74
C LEU A 245 11.34 4.12 -14.25
N GLU A 246 12.56 4.58 -14.52
CA GLU A 246 13.11 5.82 -13.97
C GLU A 246 12.24 7.06 -14.21
N GLU A 247 11.67 7.21 -15.42
CA GLU A 247 10.77 8.32 -15.75
C GLU A 247 9.52 8.34 -14.87
N GLY A 248 8.92 7.17 -14.62
CA GLY A 248 7.77 7.05 -13.73
C GLY A 248 8.13 7.33 -12.27
N ASN A 249 9.31 6.92 -11.82
CA ASN A 249 9.79 7.25 -10.49
C ASN A 249 10.03 8.76 -10.33
N LYS A 250 10.55 9.43 -11.35
CA LYS A 250 10.70 10.89 -11.36
C LYS A 250 9.33 11.57 -11.29
N LEU A 251 8.36 11.14 -12.09
CA LEU A 251 7.00 11.68 -12.09
C LEU A 251 6.32 11.53 -10.72
N MET A 252 6.46 10.37 -10.07
CA MET A 252 5.96 10.15 -8.70
C MET A 252 6.63 11.07 -7.69
N ALA A 253 7.95 11.25 -7.80
CA ALA A 253 8.69 12.14 -6.91
C ALA A 253 8.25 13.60 -7.08
N GLU A 254 8.10 14.09 -8.30
CA GLU A 254 7.63 15.45 -8.61
C GLU A 254 6.26 15.73 -7.99
N ARG A 255 5.33 14.78 -8.10
CA ARG A 255 4.03 14.89 -7.46
C ARG A 255 4.13 14.99 -5.94
N ILE A 256 4.94 14.12 -5.31
CA ILE A 256 5.10 14.11 -3.85
C ILE A 256 5.74 15.42 -3.37
N ILE A 257 6.78 15.90 -4.06
CA ILE A 257 7.45 17.18 -3.75
C ILE A 257 6.43 18.33 -3.82
N LYS A 258 5.64 18.38 -4.90
CA LYS A 258 4.57 19.37 -5.06
C LYS A 258 3.58 19.31 -3.90
N ASP A 259 3.10 18.11 -3.53
CA ASP A 259 2.14 17.95 -2.43
C ASP A 259 2.71 18.36 -1.06
N ILE A 260 4.02 18.15 -0.83
CA ILE A 260 4.71 18.60 0.37
C ILE A 260 4.67 20.14 0.46
N TYR A 261 4.97 20.85 -0.62
CA TYR A 261 4.91 22.32 -0.66
C TYR A 261 3.46 22.82 -0.56
N ASP A 262 2.53 22.29 -1.34
CA ASP A 262 1.13 22.73 -1.35
C ASP A 262 0.47 22.59 0.05
N LYS A 263 0.85 21.56 0.80
CA LYS A 263 0.38 21.32 2.17
C LYS A 263 1.26 21.97 3.25
N LYS A 264 2.29 22.73 2.85
CA LYS A 264 3.23 23.41 3.76
C LYS A 264 3.95 22.47 4.72
N LEU A 265 4.19 21.21 4.28
CA LEU A 265 4.90 20.20 5.06
C LEU A 265 6.43 20.32 4.96
N ASP A 266 6.95 21.11 4.04
CA ASP A 266 8.36 21.49 3.94
C ASP A 266 8.90 22.11 5.25
N LYS A 267 8.05 22.83 5.98
CA LYS A 267 8.38 23.45 7.27
C LYS A 267 8.77 22.46 8.38
N VAL A 268 8.41 21.18 8.25
CA VAL A 268 8.80 20.16 9.24
C VAL A 268 10.27 19.76 9.11
N PHE A 269 10.93 20.18 8.04
CA PHE A 269 12.34 19.87 7.76
C PHE A 269 13.30 20.95 8.26
N SER A 270 12.81 22.19 8.48
CA SER A 270 13.53 23.28 9.11
C SER A 270 13.89 23.02 10.58
#